data_d70c581b7b2235dc12daaae4df132554
#
_entry.id   d70c581b7b2235dc12daaae4df132554
#
_cell.length_a   1.000
_cell.length_b   1.000
_cell.length_c   1.000
_cell.angle_alpha   90.00
_cell.angle_beta   90.00
_cell.angle_gamma   90.00
#
_symmetry.space_group_name_H-M   'P 1'
#
loop_
_entity.id
_entity.type
_entity.pdbx_description
1 polymer ?
#
loop_
_entity_poly.entity_id
_entity_poly.type
_entity_poly.pdbx_seq_one_letter_code
_entity_poly.pdbx_strand_id
1 'polypeptide(L)'
;QRLDQNLPRYYKLLERFTENQADAVDAMRQALSRGAPDEAHRRAHNLKGLAANIGADRLALDAQAVEQSIRNGELHRVHALLDRLAGQLPALHGAIASLLATVNRESTQAPDDAIASGALPQQITELAELLARDDSLAIRRLAPISAALQGHPAAEAFGKVAQAARAYDYPAALAALEQARSLLQIPTV
;
A
#
# COMPACT_ATOMS: atom_id res chain seq x y z
N GLN A 1 -14.61 13.47 -7.30
CA GLN A 1 -13.53 14.40 -6.79
C GLN A 1 -13.05 14.11 -5.36
N ARG A 2 -13.86 13.49 -4.46
CA ARG A 2 -13.39 13.10 -3.10
C ARG A 2 -12.79 11.68 -3.04
N LEU A 3 -13.07 10.82 -3.99
CA LEU A 3 -12.55 9.46 -4.07
C LEU A 3 -11.09 9.42 -4.52
N ASP A 4 -10.70 10.30 -5.45
CA ASP A 4 -9.34 10.30 -6.01
C ASP A 4 -8.25 10.71 -5.00
N GLN A 5 -8.59 11.56 -4.04
CA GLN A 5 -7.65 12.01 -2.99
C GLN A 5 -7.36 10.94 -1.91
N ASN A 6 -8.16 9.87 -1.84
CA ASN A 6 -7.99 8.79 -0.86
C ASN A 6 -7.38 7.50 -1.42
N LEU A 7 -7.27 7.37 -2.74
CA LEU A 7 -6.77 6.16 -3.40
C LEU A 7 -5.34 5.76 -2.96
N PRO A 8 -4.36 6.68 -2.87
CA PRO A 8 -3.01 6.32 -2.45
C PRO A 8 -2.97 5.78 -1.01
N ARG A 9 -3.75 6.38 -0.11
CA ARG A 9 -3.89 5.91 1.27
C ARG A 9 -4.56 4.54 1.34
N TYR A 10 -5.53 4.30 0.46
CA TYR A 10 -6.19 3.01 0.36
C TYR A 10 -5.23 1.93 -0.16
N TYR A 11 -4.41 2.20 -1.17
CA TYR A 11 -3.40 1.25 -1.66
C TYR A 11 -2.36 0.91 -0.58
N LYS A 12 -1.89 1.90 0.18
CA LYS A 12 -1.00 1.67 1.32
C LYS A 12 -1.66 0.81 2.42
N LEU A 13 -2.96 0.97 2.63
CA LEU A 13 -3.72 0.12 3.55
C LEU A 13 -3.78 -1.32 3.06
N LEU A 14 -4.00 -1.54 1.76
CA LEU A 14 -4.00 -2.87 1.13
C LEU A 14 -2.63 -3.56 1.23
N GLU A 15 -1.53 -2.84 0.97
CA GLU A 15 -0.16 -3.35 1.12
C GLU A 15 0.09 -3.81 2.56
N ARG A 16 -0.19 -2.94 3.53
CA ARG A 16 -0.05 -3.27 4.95
C ARG A 16 -0.91 -4.44 5.39
N PHE A 17 -2.10 -4.58 4.82
CA PHE A 17 -2.96 -5.71 5.10
C PHE A 17 -2.30 -7.02 4.64
N THR A 18 -1.77 -7.08 3.42
CA THR A 18 -1.11 -8.29 2.89
C THR A 18 0.14 -8.66 3.68
N GLU A 19 0.96 -7.67 4.05
CA GLU A 19 2.19 -7.87 4.83
C GLU A 19 1.90 -8.40 6.25
N ASN A 20 0.91 -7.83 6.93
CA ASN A 20 0.67 -8.10 8.35
C ASN A 20 -0.32 -9.23 8.63
N GLN A 21 -1.07 -9.70 7.63
CA GLN A 21 -2.11 -10.71 7.82
C GLN A 21 -1.82 -12.03 7.08
N ALA A 22 -0.62 -12.20 6.52
CA ALA A 22 -0.24 -13.41 5.78
C ALA A 22 -0.34 -14.68 6.65
N ASP A 23 0.05 -14.60 7.91
CA ASP A 23 0.10 -15.69 8.89
C ASP A 23 -0.97 -15.59 9.99
N ALA A 24 -1.95 -14.70 9.83
CA ALA A 24 -2.93 -14.39 10.87
C ALA A 24 -3.68 -15.64 11.37
N VAL A 25 -4.08 -16.54 10.46
CA VAL A 25 -4.80 -17.78 10.83
C VAL A 25 -3.90 -18.76 11.57
N ASP A 26 -2.67 -18.94 11.11
CA ASP A 26 -1.71 -19.85 11.73
C ASP A 26 -1.31 -19.36 13.12
N ALA A 27 -1.16 -18.06 13.30
CA ALA A 27 -0.93 -17.44 14.59
C ALA A 27 -2.11 -17.65 15.56
N MET A 28 -3.37 -17.60 15.08
CA MET A 28 -4.54 -17.95 15.90
C MET A 28 -4.57 -19.42 16.26
N ARG A 29 -4.29 -20.34 15.33
CA ARG A 29 -4.19 -21.78 15.59
C ARG A 29 -3.12 -22.09 16.64
N GLN A 30 -1.94 -21.48 16.52
CA GLN A 30 -0.85 -21.64 17.48
C GLN A 30 -1.22 -21.11 18.88
N ALA A 31 -1.91 -19.97 18.95
CA ALA A 31 -2.37 -19.45 20.24
C ALA A 31 -3.35 -20.42 20.91
N LEU A 32 -4.30 -20.98 20.16
CA LEU A 32 -5.25 -21.97 20.70
C LEU A 32 -4.57 -23.26 21.14
N SER A 33 -3.62 -23.77 20.36
CA SER A 33 -2.87 -25.02 20.73
C SER A 33 -2.02 -24.85 21.97
N ARG A 34 -1.59 -23.64 22.29
CA ARG A 34 -0.85 -23.32 23.54
C ARG A 34 -1.76 -23.02 24.72
N GLY A 35 -3.09 -23.11 24.54
CA GLY A 35 -4.05 -22.78 25.60
C GLY A 35 -4.16 -21.27 25.88
N ALA A 36 -3.90 -20.41 24.87
CA ALA A 36 -3.98 -18.96 24.95
C ALA A 36 -5.17 -18.41 24.13
N PRO A 37 -6.44 -18.71 24.49
CA PRO A 37 -7.61 -18.29 23.73
C PRO A 37 -7.76 -16.76 23.68
N ASP A 38 -7.33 -16.03 24.70
CA ASP A 38 -7.37 -14.57 24.72
C ASP A 38 -6.47 -13.95 23.65
N GLU A 39 -5.34 -14.57 23.34
CA GLU A 39 -4.47 -14.14 22.24
C GLU A 39 -5.14 -14.38 20.90
N ALA A 40 -5.72 -15.56 20.69
CA ALA A 40 -6.46 -15.88 19.47
C ALA A 40 -7.65 -14.93 19.28
N HIS A 41 -8.38 -14.61 20.35
CA HIS A 41 -9.48 -13.64 20.34
C HIS A 41 -9.01 -12.25 19.88
N ARG A 42 -7.92 -11.72 20.45
CA ARG A 42 -7.37 -10.42 20.05
C ARG A 42 -6.95 -10.39 18.58
N ARG A 43 -6.35 -11.48 18.07
CA ARG A 43 -5.96 -11.62 16.66
C ARG A 43 -7.17 -11.63 15.73
N ALA A 44 -8.22 -12.37 16.11
CA ALA A 44 -9.49 -12.39 15.36
C ALA A 44 -10.15 -10.98 15.31
N HIS A 45 -10.17 -10.29 16.45
CA HIS A 45 -10.68 -8.93 16.55
C HIS A 45 -9.91 -7.96 15.65
N ASN A 46 -8.58 -8.05 15.66
CA ASN A 46 -7.73 -7.21 14.81
C ASN A 46 -7.97 -7.51 13.31
N LEU A 47 -7.99 -8.79 12.93
CA LEU A 47 -8.29 -9.19 11.54
C LEU A 47 -9.64 -8.67 11.07
N LYS A 48 -10.68 -8.77 11.92
CA LYS A 48 -12.02 -8.22 11.64
C LYS A 48 -11.95 -6.73 11.31
N GLY A 49 -11.29 -5.95 12.17
CA GLY A 49 -11.16 -4.50 11.98
C GLY A 49 -10.40 -4.13 10.69
N LEU A 50 -9.30 -4.80 10.43
CA LEU A 50 -8.49 -4.56 9.23
C LEU A 50 -9.25 -4.97 7.96
N ALA A 51 -9.92 -6.12 7.97
CA ALA A 51 -10.75 -6.59 6.85
C ALA A 51 -11.89 -5.61 6.53
N ALA A 52 -12.58 -5.10 7.55
CA ALA A 52 -13.63 -4.11 7.38
C ALA A 52 -13.07 -2.79 6.77
N ASN A 53 -11.90 -2.35 7.19
CA ASN A 53 -11.28 -1.12 6.68
C ASN A 53 -10.91 -1.19 5.19
N ILE A 54 -10.63 -2.39 4.67
CA ILE A 54 -10.35 -2.59 3.24
C ILE A 54 -11.59 -3.00 2.43
N GLY A 55 -12.78 -3.10 3.07
CA GLY A 55 -14.02 -3.53 2.42
C GLY A 55 -14.10 -5.03 2.16
N ALA A 56 -13.31 -5.85 2.86
CA ALA A 56 -13.36 -7.31 2.80
C ALA A 56 -14.44 -7.86 3.76
N ASP A 57 -15.71 -7.51 3.51
CA ASP A 57 -16.83 -7.74 4.42
C ASP A 57 -16.99 -9.21 4.81
N ARG A 58 -16.82 -10.14 3.86
CA ARG A 58 -16.95 -11.57 4.11
C ARG A 58 -15.87 -12.06 5.07
N LEU A 59 -14.63 -11.61 4.88
CA LEU A 59 -13.52 -11.92 5.78
C LEU A 59 -13.77 -11.33 7.18
N ALA A 60 -14.28 -10.10 7.24
CA ALA A 60 -14.62 -9.43 8.50
C ALA A 60 -15.70 -10.19 9.27
N LEU A 61 -16.76 -10.67 8.60
CA LEU A 61 -17.83 -11.47 9.20
C LEU A 61 -17.31 -12.82 9.72
N ASP A 62 -16.46 -13.51 8.98
CA ASP A 62 -15.90 -14.78 9.42
C ASP A 62 -14.91 -14.59 10.58
N ALA A 63 -14.12 -13.52 10.57
CA ALA A 63 -13.26 -13.16 11.71
C ALA A 63 -14.08 -12.80 12.97
N GLN A 64 -15.22 -12.13 12.80
CA GLN A 64 -16.17 -11.88 13.90
C GLN A 64 -16.75 -13.18 14.46
N ALA A 65 -17.09 -14.13 13.59
CA ALA A 65 -17.59 -15.42 14.03
C ALA A 65 -16.53 -16.20 14.84
N VAL A 66 -15.25 -16.14 14.44
CA VAL A 66 -14.13 -16.68 15.24
C VAL A 66 -14.05 -16.01 16.61
N GLU A 67 -14.05 -14.67 16.64
CA GLU A 67 -14.01 -13.88 17.87
C GLU A 67 -15.11 -14.30 18.85
N GLN A 68 -16.35 -14.41 18.36
CA GLN A 68 -17.52 -14.79 19.17
C GLN A 68 -17.44 -16.26 19.65
N SER A 69 -17.03 -17.18 18.77
CA SER A 69 -16.94 -18.61 19.13
C SER A 69 -15.83 -18.87 20.16
N ILE A 70 -14.71 -18.14 20.12
CA ILE A 70 -13.69 -18.18 21.17
C ILE A 70 -14.26 -17.68 22.50
N ARG A 71 -14.96 -16.56 22.49
CA ARG A 71 -15.59 -15.98 23.71
C ARG A 71 -16.59 -16.93 24.35
N ASN A 72 -17.33 -17.68 23.53
CA ASN A 72 -18.33 -18.64 23.98
C ASN A 72 -17.73 -20.01 24.39
N GLY A 73 -16.43 -20.23 24.19
CA GLY A 73 -15.79 -21.53 24.45
C GLY A 73 -16.12 -22.60 23.39
N GLU A 74 -16.66 -22.26 22.23
CA GLU A 74 -17.09 -23.17 21.15
C GLU A 74 -15.89 -23.61 20.28
N LEU A 75 -14.86 -24.22 20.88
CA LEU A 75 -13.60 -24.50 20.20
C LEU A 75 -13.74 -25.37 18.95
N HIS A 76 -14.68 -26.33 18.94
CA HIS A 76 -14.96 -27.15 17.75
C HIS A 76 -15.38 -26.32 16.54
N ARG A 77 -16.13 -25.25 16.79
CA ARG A 77 -16.60 -24.32 15.75
C ARG A 77 -15.47 -23.40 15.29
N VAL A 78 -14.57 -23.02 16.20
CA VAL A 78 -13.43 -22.15 15.88
C VAL A 78 -12.54 -22.77 14.82
N HIS A 79 -12.23 -24.07 14.90
CA HIS A 79 -11.40 -24.75 13.90
C HIS A 79 -11.99 -24.66 12.49
N ALA A 80 -13.28 -24.96 12.33
CA ALA A 80 -13.97 -24.86 11.02
C ALA A 80 -13.97 -23.42 10.47
N LEU A 81 -14.13 -22.42 11.35
CA LEU A 81 -14.07 -21.00 10.95
C LEU A 81 -12.66 -20.57 10.56
N LEU A 82 -11.64 -21.03 11.25
CA LEU A 82 -10.23 -20.77 10.89
C LEU A 82 -9.87 -21.41 9.54
N ASP A 83 -10.41 -22.59 9.22
CA ASP A 83 -10.22 -23.22 7.91
C ASP A 83 -10.86 -22.39 6.79
N ARG A 84 -12.04 -21.81 7.04
CA ARG A 84 -12.67 -20.88 6.10
C ARG A 84 -11.85 -19.62 5.87
N LEU A 85 -11.34 -19.01 6.95
CA LEU A 85 -10.45 -17.86 6.87
C LEU A 85 -9.16 -18.18 6.08
N ALA A 86 -8.56 -19.36 6.36
CA ALA A 86 -7.37 -19.83 5.64
C ALA A 86 -7.61 -19.98 4.13
N GLY A 87 -8.82 -20.40 3.72
CA GLY A 87 -9.19 -20.48 2.32
C GLY A 87 -9.44 -19.11 1.64
N GLN A 88 -9.83 -18.09 2.40
CA GLN A 88 -10.14 -16.77 1.86
C GLN A 88 -8.91 -15.86 1.72
N LEU A 89 -8.00 -15.90 2.69
CA LEU A 89 -6.85 -15.00 2.74
C LEU A 89 -5.95 -15.07 1.48
N PRO A 90 -5.55 -16.25 0.97
CA PRO A 90 -4.72 -16.32 -0.23
C PRO A 90 -5.38 -15.71 -1.46
N ALA A 91 -6.69 -15.95 -1.65
CA ALA A 91 -7.44 -15.38 -2.76
C ALA A 91 -7.51 -13.83 -2.67
N LEU A 92 -7.74 -13.31 -1.46
CA LEU A 92 -7.76 -11.86 -1.22
C LEU A 92 -6.37 -11.25 -1.44
N HIS A 93 -5.31 -11.88 -0.93
CA HIS A 93 -3.93 -11.40 -1.13
C HIS A 93 -3.57 -11.40 -2.64
N GLY A 94 -3.95 -12.44 -3.38
CA GLY A 94 -3.76 -12.51 -4.83
C GLY A 94 -4.51 -11.39 -5.56
N ALA A 95 -5.74 -11.12 -5.18
CA ALA A 95 -6.53 -10.02 -5.76
C ALA A 95 -5.91 -8.64 -5.47
N ILE A 96 -5.46 -8.41 -4.23
CA ILE A 96 -4.77 -7.18 -3.84
C ILE A 96 -3.45 -7.04 -4.62
N ALA A 97 -2.63 -8.07 -4.68
CA ALA A 97 -1.38 -8.06 -5.43
C ALA A 97 -1.60 -7.76 -6.93
N SER A 98 -2.64 -8.35 -7.53
CA SER A 98 -3.02 -8.08 -8.92
C SER A 98 -3.48 -6.63 -9.12
N LEU A 99 -4.28 -6.08 -8.20
CA LEU A 99 -4.70 -4.68 -8.24
C LEU A 99 -3.50 -3.74 -8.16
N LEU A 100 -2.61 -3.95 -7.18
CA LEU A 100 -1.42 -3.11 -6.99
C LEU A 100 -0.47 -3.22 -8.19
N ALA A 101 -0.30 -4.42 -8.77
CA ALA A 101 0.48 -4.60 -9.99
C ALA A 101 -0.13 -3.91 -11.20
N THR A 102 -1.47 -3.85 -11.31
CA THR A 102 -2.16 -3.13 -12.39
C THR A 102 -1.98 -1.62 -12.23
N VAL A 103 -2.18 -1.10 -11.03
CA VAL A 103 -1.95 0.32 -10.71
C VAL A 103 -0.50 0.72 -11.01
N ASN A 104 0.48 -0.10 -10.62
CA ASN A 104 1.89 0.12 -10.94
C ASN A 104 2.18 0.04 -12.45
N ARG A 105 1.54 -0.89 -13.18
CA ARG A 105 1.70 -1.05 -14.63
C ARG A 105 1.09 0.13 -15.39
N GLU A 106 -0.11 0.54 -15.02
CA GLU A 106 -0.75 1.74 -15.58
C GLU A 106 0.04 3.01 -15.27
N SER A 107 0.71 3.05 -14.14
CA SER A 107 1.66 4.11 -13.77
C SER A 107 2.93 4.09 -14.63
N THR A 108 3.29 2.94 -15.23
CA THR A 108 4.51 2.78 -16.06
C THR A 108 4.20 2.80 -17.57
N GLN A 109 2.96 2.56 -17.98
CA GLN A 109 2.51 2.44 -19.38
C GLN A 109 1.71 3.65 -19.89
N ALA A 110 1.92 4.87 -19.33
CA ALA A 110 1.42 6.07 -20.00
C ALA A 110 2.15 6.22 -21.35
N PRO A 111 1.42 6.56 -22.45
CA PRO A 111 2.03 6.67 -23.77
C PRO A 111 3.18 7.67 -23.74
N ASP A 112 4.31 7.26 -24.32
CA ASP A 112 5.59 7.97 -24.41
C ASP A 112 5.48 9.35 -25.10
N ASP A 113 4.37 9.59 -25.81
CA ASP A 113 4.22 10.74 -26.70
C ASP A 113 3.82 12.07 -26.01
N ALA A 114 3.37 12.04 -24.75
CA ALA A 114 2.96 13.27 -24.06
C ALA A 114 4.03 13.82 -23.09
N ILE A 115 5.10 13.06 -22.82
CA ILE A 115 6.07 13.34 -21.76
C ILE A 115 7.39 13.92 -22.32
N ALA A 116 7.63 13.77 -23.63
CA ALA A 116 8.91 14.13 -24.25
C ALA A 116 9.11 15.63 -24.53
N SER A 117 8.16 16.51 -24.25
CA SER A 117 8.20 17.92 -24.66
C SER A 117 8.49 18.95 -23.56
N GLY A 118 8.58 18.56 -22.28
CA GLY A 118 8.88 19.51 -21.21
C GLY A 118 10.36 19.50 -20.82
N ALA A 119 10.98 20.69 -20.71
CA ALA A 119 12.31 20.78 -20.11
C ALA A 119 12.29 20.17 -18.70
N LEU A 120 13.36 19.46 -18.30
CA LEU A 120 13.49 18.79 -16.99
C LEU A 120 13.05 19.65 -15.78
N PRO A 121 13.33 20.96 -15.74
CA PRO A 121 12.83 21.84 -14.67
C PRO A 121 11.31 21.90 -14.56
N GLN A 122 10.59 21.92 -15.70
CA GLN A 122 9.12 21.91 -15.69
C GLN A 122 8.55 20.59 -15.18
N GLN A 123 9.13 19.46 -15.63
CA GLN A 123 8.70 18.13 -15.16
C GLN A 123 8.88 17.96 -13.65
N ILE A 124 9.96 18.51 -13.08
CA ILE A 124 10.23 18.49 -11.65
C ILE A 124 9.24 19.41 -10.90
N THR A 125 8.88 20.55 -11.46
CA THR A 125 7.87 21.44 -10.86
C THR A 125 6.48 20.81 -10.87
N GLU A 126 6.07 20.21 -11.97
CA GLU A 126 4.82 19.44 -12.05
C GLU A 126 4.78 18.27 -11.06
N LEU A 127 5.91 17.56 -10.91
CA LEU A 127 6.03 16.48 -9.93
C LEU A 127 5.85 17.01 -8.51
N ALA A 128 6.46 18.15 -8.16
CA ALA A 128 6.30 18.77 -6.85
C ALA A 128 4.82 19.12 -6.55
N GLU A 129 4.11 19.68 -7.54
CA GLU A 129 2.69 20.01 -7.39
C GLU A 129 1.83 18.76 -7.18
N LEU A 130 2.10 17.67 -7.92
CA LEU A 130 1.39 16.42 -7.78
C LEU A 130 1.63 15.80 -6.39
N LEU A 131 2.88 15.77 -5.93
CA LEU A 131 3.24 15.28 -4.59
C LEU A 131 2.59 16.12 -3.49
N ALA A 132 2.54 17.44 -3.66
CA ALA A 132 1.91 18.35 -2.68
C ALA A 132 0.39 18.16 -2.56
N ARG A 133 -0.25 17.62 -3.61
CA ARG A 133 -1.70 17.31 -3.65
C ARG A 133 -2.01 15.87 -3.28
N ASP A 134 -1.03 15.09 -2.85
CA ASP A 134 -1.14 13.65 -2.62
C ASP A 134 -1.67 12.90 -3.88
N ASP A 135 -1.35 13.39 -5.11
CA ASP A 135 -1.86 12.85 -6.35
C ASP A 135 -1.01 11.65 -6.83
N SER A 136 -1.67 10.52 -7.05
CA SER A 136 -1.03 9.28 -7.55
C SER A 136 -0.40 9.45 -8.94
N LEU A 137 -0.80 10.45 -9.72
CA LEU A 137 -0.16 10.79 -10.98
C LEU A 137 1.33 11.16 -10.82
N ALA A 138 1.75 11.57 -9.62
CA ALA A 138 3.16 11.76 -9.28
C ALA A 138 4.01 10.53 -9.62
N ILE A 139 3.50 9.32 -9.34
CA ILE A 139 4.22 8.06 -9.60
C ILE A 139 4.49 7.87 -11.10
N ARG A 140 3.57 8.31 -11.96
CA ARG A 140 3.72 8.26 -13.43
C ARG A 140 4.85 9.16 -13.95
N ARG A 141 5.14 10.24 -13.25
CA ARG A 141 6.19 11.20 -13.63
C ARG A 141 7.59 10.76 -13.22
N LEU A 142 7.74 9.74 -12.36
CA LEU A 142 9.04 9.32 -11.82
C LEU A 142 9.94 8.69 -12.88
N ALA A 143 9.41 7.78 -13.69
CA ALA A 143 10.22 7.01 -14.64
C ALA A 143 10.92 7.88 -15.69
N PRO A 144 10.22 8.80 -16.41
CA PRO A 144 10.86 9.67 -17.40
C PRO A 144 11.88 10.62 -16.76
N ILE A 145 11.60 11.16 -15.58
CA ILE A 145 12.55 12.03 -14.87
C ILE A 145 13.78 11.22 -14.42
N SER A 146 13.58 10.00 -13.89
CA SER A 146 14.71 9.11 -13.54
C SER A 146 15.59 8.81 -14.74
N ALA A 147 15.00 8.56 -15.91
CA ALA A 147 15.74 8.30 -17.14
C ALA A 147 16.55 9.54 -17.59
N ALA A 148 15.95 10.73 -17.51
CA ALA A 148 16.61 11.99 -17.84
C ALA A 148 17.76 12.35 -16.89
N LEU A 149 17.73 11.82 -15.65
CA LEU A 149 18.76 12.05 -14.63
C LEU A 149 19.86 10.99 -14.63
N GLN A 150 19.85 10.01 -15.53
CA GLN A 150 20.90 8.98 -15.59
C GLN A 150 22.28 9.62 -15.81
N GLY A 151 23.22 9.30 -14.92
CA GLY A 151 24.57 9.87 -14.95
C GLY A 151 24.70 11.27 -14.33
N HIS A 152 23.63 11.88 -13.88
CA HIS A 152 23.65 13.17 -13.19
C HIS A 152 23.83 12.99 -11.68
N PRO A 153 24.58 13.89 -10.96
CA PRO A 153 24.71 13.82 -9.50
C PRO A 153 23.40 13.81 -8.72
N ALA A 154 22.33 14.37 -9.27
CA ALA A 154 20.99 14.36 -8.67
C ALA A 154 20.25 13.00 -8.78
N ALA A 155 20.77 12.02 -9.55
CA ALA A 155 20.10 10.74 -9.76
C ALA A 155 19.89 9.96 -8.44
N GLU A 156 20.88 9.98 -7.54
CA GLU A 156 20.75 9.33 -6.23
C GLU A 156 19.70 10.00 -5.35
N ALA A 157 19.70 11.33 -5.28
CA ALA A 157 18.70 12.08 -4.53
C ALA A 157 17.29 11.83 -5.09
N PHE A 158 17.16 11.79 -6.44
CA PHE A 158 15.87 11.48 -7.09
C PHE A 158 15.44 10.02 -6.88
N GLY A 159 16.37 9.09 -6.69
CA GLY A 159 16.08 7.72 -6.29
C GLY A 159 15.29 7.65 -4.97
N LYS A 160 15.63 8.52 -4.00
CA LYS A 160 14.91 8.65 -2.72
C LYS A 160 13.49 9.21 -2.92
N VAL A 161 13.33 10.18 -3.85
CA VAL A 161 12.01 10.68 -4.26
C VAL A 161 11.15 9.55 -4.79
N ALA A 162 11.69 8.76 -5.72
CA ALA A 162 10.97 7.65 -6.34
C ALA A 162 10.60 6.57 -5.32
N GLN A 163 11.47 6.27 -4.38
CA GLN A 163 11.21 5.31 -3.30
C GLN A 163 10.08 5.79 -2.38
N ALA A 164 10.16 7.02 -1.89
CA ALA A 164 9.16 7.58 -1.00
C ALA A 164 7.79 7.73 -1.68
N ALA A 165 7.77 8.23 -2.93
CA ALA A 165 6.52 8.37 -3.69
C ALA A 165 5.85 7.03 -3.98
N ARG A 166 6.60 5.97 -4.32
CA ARG A 166 6.07 4.61 -4.49
C ARG A 166 5.55 4.00 -3.19
N ALA A 167 6.12 4.39 -2.04
CA ALA A 167 5.60 4.05 -0.72
C ALA A 167 4.43 4.94 -0.29
N TYR A 168 3.92 5.80 -1.19
CA TYR A 168 2.88 6.80 -0.92
C TYR A 168 3.21 7.72 0.26
N ASP A 169 4.49 7.89 0.58
CA ASP A 169 4.99 8.86 1.57
C ASP A 169 5.34 10.17 0.84
N TYR A 170 4.29 10.89 0.45
CA TYR A 170 4.45 12.12 -0.32
C TYR A 170 5.16 13.25 0.43
N PRO A 171 4.98 13.42 1.76
CA PRO A 171 5.80 14.37 2.53
C PRO A 171 7.30 14.06 2.47
N ALA A 172 7.70 12.78 2.61
CA ALA A 172 9.08 12.39 2.48
C ALA A 172 9.59 12.52 1.03
N ALA A 173 8.74 12.24 0.03
CA ALA A 173 9.06 12.43 -1.37
C ALA A 173 9.31 13.90 -1.71
N LEU A 174 8.49 14.83 -1.19
CA LEU A 174 8.69 16.28 -1.35
C LEU A 174 10.01 16.74 -0.72
N ALA A 175 10.30 16.30 0.50
CA ALA A 175 11.56 16.65 1.16
C ALA A 175 12.79 16.16 0.37
N ALA A 176 12.72 14.95 -0.18
CA ALA A 176 13.78 14.42 -1.04
C ALA A 176 13.86 15.17 -2.38
N LEU A 177 12.72 15.61 -2.95
CA LEU A 177 12.67 16.36 -4.20
C LEU A 177 13.35 17.73 -4.07
N GLU A 178 13.21 18.41 -2.93
CA GLU A 178 13.92 19.67 -2.69
C GLU A 178 15.45 19.48 -2.68
N GLN A 179 15.95 18.36 -2.16
CA GLN A 179 17.36 18.02 -2.27
C GLN A 179 17.81 17.80 -3.71
N ALA A 180 17.01 17.08 -4.51
CA ALA A 180 17.28 16.87 -5.93
C ALA A 180 17.26 18.19 -6.72
N ARG A 181 16.28 19.08 -6.44
CA ARG A 181 16.17 20.43 -7.06
C ARG A 181 17.41 21.28 -6.79
N SER A 182 17.92 21.26 -5.55
CA SER A 182 19.14 21.98 -5.18
C SER A 182 20.36 21.53 -6.01
N LEU A 183 20.52 20.21 -6.22
CA LEU A 183 21.58 19.65 -7.05
C LEU A 183 21.42 19.95 -8.55
N LEU A 184 20.18 20.18 -9.00
CA LEU A 184 19.84 20.54 -10.38
C LEU A 184 19.85 22.05 -10.60
N GLN A 185 20.10 22.86 -9.58
CA GLN A 185 20.04 24.32 -9.60
C GLN A 185 18.68 24.88 -10.09
N ILE A 186 17.60 24.15 -9.83
CA ILE A 186 16.22 24.55 -10.16
C ILE A 186 15.68 25.40 -8.99
N PRO A 187 15.23 26.64 -9.24
CA PRO A 187 14.71 27.51 -8.18
C PRO A 187 13.46 26.92 -7.53
N THR A 188 13.33 27.13 -6.24
CA THR A 188 12.10 26.81 -5.48
C THR A 188 11.03 27.83 -5.87
N VAL A 189 9.81 27.38 -6.17
CA VAL A 189 8.66 28.25 -6.47
C VAL A 189 7.99 28.68 -5.20
#